data_d8cb3cba8031b501393d7aa3d734014e
#
_entry.id   d8cb3cba8031b501393d7aa3d734014e
#
_cell.length_a   1.000
_cell.length_b   1.000
_cell.length_c   1.000
_cell.angle_alpha   90.00
_cell.angle_beta   90.00
_cell.angle_gamma   90.00
#
_symmetry.space_group_name_H-M   'P 1'
#
loop_
_entity.id
_entity.type
_entity.pdbx_description
1 polymer ?
#
loop_
_entity_poly.entity_id
_entity_poly.type
_entity_poly.pdbx_seq_one_letter_code
_entity_poly.pdbx_strand_id
1 'polypeptide(L)'
;LGIGYGASNDKIGPEFAFGLSMADKIDGPILLIKTSWGGKSLNYNFRPPSLVDFKTTPEYAEAKAKANENLKRYESAIKSFPQDQAKYKVDLAAYKEQMKTADEKARKKLREPREPRTPRKPKPFNMDEAGLNYRMMNEAIQDVLTNLKDNHPEYDTEAGYEIAGFVWFQGYNDQFSPEFRGNYKNNMMTFIKDIR
;
A
#
# COMPACT_ATOMS: atom_id res chain seq x y z
N LEU A 1 -25.32 7.25 2.33
CA LEU A 1 -24.32 6.38 2.97
C LEU A 1 -24.97 5.10 3.45
N GLY A 2 -24.33 3.95 3.23
CA GLY A 2 -24.89 2.65 3.61
C GLY A 2 -23.87 1.53 3.38
N ILE A 3 -24.39 0.32 3.12
CA ILE A 3 -23.59 -0.83 2.73
C ILE A 3 -22.86 -0.54 1.41
N GLY A 4 -21.60 -0.94 1.31
CA GLY A 4 -20.73 -0.73 0.13
C GLY A 4 -19.67 0.36 0.32
N TYR A 5 -19.79 1.19 1.35
CA TYR A 5 -18.78 2.22 1.67
C TYR A 5 -17.68 1.76 2.64
N GLY A 6 -17.69 0.51 3.07
CA GLY A 6 -16.67 -0.07 3.96
C GLY A 6 -15.51 -0.73 3.21
N ALA A 7 -14.81 -1.64 3.88
CA ALA A 7 -13.69 -2.39 3.33
C ALA A 7 -14.07 -3.41 2.24
N SER A 8 -15.36 -3.70 2.08
CA SER A 8 -15.94 -4.57 1.05
C SER A 8 -17.38 -4.13 0.79
N ASN A 9 -17.97 -4.64 -0.30
CA ASN A 9 -19.31 -4.25 -0.77
C ASN A 9 -20.45 -4.57 0.23
N ASP A 10 -20.18 -5.36 1.26
CA ASP A 10 -21.13 -5.76 2.31
C ASP A 10 -20.88 -5.05 3.65
N LYS A 11 -19.96 -4.09 3.70
CA LYS A 11 -19.58 -3.38 4.92
C LYS A 11 -19.84 -1.89 4.85
N ILE A 12 -20.03 -1.30 6.03
CA ILE A 12 -20.08 0.15 6.23
C ILE A 12 -18.72 0.66 6.71
N GLY A 13 -18.39 1.91 6.44
CA GLY A 13 -17.20 2.60 6.93
C GLY A 13 -17.52 3.59 8.06
N PRO A 14 -16.49 4.19 8.68
CA PRO A 14 -16.65 5.17 9.76
C PRO A 14 -17.40 6.43 9.34
N GLU A 15 -17.38 6.78 8.05
CA GLU A 15 -18.11 7.92 7.48
C GLU A 15 -19.62 7.80 7.65
N PHE A 16 -20.16 6.59 7.81
CA PHE A 16 -21.59 6.40 8.06
C PHE A 16 -22.01 7.01 9.41
N ALA A 17 -21.31 6.65 10.49
CA ALA A 17 -21.59 7.20 11.81
C ALA A 17 -21.27 8.70 11.89
N PHE A 18 -20.22 9.14 11.22
CA PHE A 18 -19.87 10.56 11.09
C PHE A 18 -21.02 11.33 10.42
N GLY A 19 -21.54 10.85 9.28
CA GLY A 19 -22.64 11.48 8.56
C GLY A 19 -23.90 11.60 9.39
N LEU A 20 -24.28 10.55 10.11
CA LEU A 20 -25.43 10.59 11.04
C LEU A 20 -25.24 11.64 12.14
N SER A 21 -24.05 11.67 12.76
CA SER A 21 -23.75 12.65 13.81
C SER A 21 -23.72 14.09 13.30
N MET A 22 -23.35 14.30 12.05
CA MET A 22 -23.36 15.65 11.43
C MET A 22 -24.79 16.06 11.06
N ALA A 23 -25.61 15.14 10.56
CA ALA A 23 -27.00 15.41 10.21
C ALA A 23 -27.84 15.83 11.43
N ASP A 24 -27.49 15.38 12.62
CA ASP A 24 -28.14 15.81 13.87
C ASP A 24 -27.76 17.24 14.31
N LYS A 25 -26.74 17.85 13.70
CA LYS A 25 -26.14 19.13 14.15
C LYS A 25 -26.15 20.23 13.11
N ILE A 26 -26.33 19.87 11.86
CA ILE A 26 -26.31 20.80 10.71
C ILE A 26 -27.68 20.75 10.03
N ASP A 27 -28.31 21.90 9.98
CA ASP A 27 -29.56 22.06 9.21
C ASP A 27 -29.24 22.11 7.73
N GLY A 28 -29.83 21.18 6.99
CA GLY A 28 -29.68 21.11 5.53
C GLY A 28 -28.99 19.83 5.03
N PRO A 29 -28.92 19.65 3.70
CA PRO A 29 -28.29 18.50 3.08
C PRO A 29 -26.77 18.47 3.32
N ILE A 30 -26.25 17.26 3.63
CA ILE A 30 -24.81 17.06 3.84
C ILE A 30 -24.32 16.07 2.79
N LEU A 31 -23.34 16.47 1.99
CA LEU A 31 -22.63 15.60 1.06
C LEU A 31 -21.30 15.16 1.69
N LEU A 32 -21.07 13.86 1.77
CA LEU A 32 -19.81 13.28 2.16
C LEU A 32 -19.10 12.69 0.94
N ILE A 33 -17.97 13.28 0.57
CA ILE A 33 -17.12 12.77 -0.52
C ILE A 33 -16.04 11.89 0.12
N LYS A 34 -16.10 10.59 -0.15
CA LYS A 34 -15.14 9.64 0.38
C LYS A 34 -14.11 9.22 -0.66
N THR A 35 -12.86 9.50 -0.37
CA THR A 35 -11.71 8.97 -1.11
C THR A 35 -10.84 8.13 -0.18
N SER A 36 -10.66 6.85 -0.47
CA SER A 36 -9.87 5.97 0.41
C SER A 36 -9.18 4.85 -0.36
N TRP A 37 -7.94 4.56 0.03
CA TRP A 37 -7.14 3.46 -0.51
C TRP A 37 -6.39 2.77 0.63
N GLY A 38 -6.48 1.45 0.69
CA GLY A 38 -5.78 0.65 1.68
C GLY A 38 -4.26 0.63 1.46
N GLY A 39 -3.50 0.59 2.54
CA GLY A 39 -2.05 0.39 2.48
C GLY A 39 -1.26 1.59 1.95
N LYS A 40 -1.74 2.82 2.13
CA LYS A 40 -1.11 4.04 1.63
C LYS A 40 -0.46 4.86 2.73
N SER A 41 0.70 5.46 2.43
CA SER A 41 1.46 6.34 3.31
C SER A 41 1.25 7.81 2.96
N LEU A 42 1.42 8.69 3.94
CA LEU A 42 1.47 10.12 3.72
C LEU A 42 2.80 10.52 3.05
N ASN A 43 3.91 9.91 3.49
CA ASN A 43 5.25 10.27 3.00
C ASN A 43 5.44 10.04 1.50
N TYR A 44 4.77 9.02 0.94
CA TYR A 44 4.92 8.67 -0.48
C TYR A 44 3.60 8.80 -1.27
N ASN A 45 2.55 8.07 -0.86
CA ASN A 45 1.33 7.95 -1.67
C ASN A 45 0.48 9.23 -1.67
N PHE A 46 0.29 9.84 -0.50
CA PHE A 46 -0.41 11.12 -0.32
C PHE A 46 0.54 12.30 -0.16
N ARG A 47 1.76 12.17 -0.69
CA ARG A 47 2.76 13.23 -0.60
C ARG A 47 2.22 14.54 -1.13
N PRO A 48 2.21 15.62 -0.29
CA PRO A 48 1.74 16.93 -0.70
C PRO A 48 2.63 17.52 -1.80
N PRO A 49 2.07 18.26 -2.77
CA PRO A 49 2.84 18.81 -3.89
C PRO A 49 3.86 19.87 -3.49
N SER A 50 3.64 20.59 -2.39
CA SER A 50 4.59 21.58 -1.86
C SER A 50 5.84 20.99 -1.21
N LEU A 51 5.91 19.67 -1.02
CA LEU A 51 7.15 19.00 -0.59
C LEU A 51 8.12 18.87 -1.76
N VAL A 52 9.42 18.78 -1.43
CA VAL A 52 10.47 18.54 -2.43
C VAL A 52 10.17 17.27 -3.24
N ASP A 53 10.60 17.22 -4.50
CA ASP A 53 10.39 16.05 -5.34
C ASP A 53 10.94 14.80 -4.64
N PHE A 54 10.10 13.78 -4.51
CA PHE A 54 10.45 12.54 -3.84
C PHE A 54 11.67 11.85 -4.49
N LYS A 55 11.84 12.00 -5.80
CA LYS A 55 12.98 11.44 -6.54
C LYS A 55 14.33 12.01 -6.12
N THR A 56 14.33 13.18 -5.48
CA THR A 56 15.54 13.83 -4.95
C THR A 56 15.85 13.47 -3.50
N THR A 57 14.98 12.68 -2.86
CA THR A 57 15.12 12.32 -1.46
C THR A 57 16.07 11.13 -1.26
N PRO A 58 16.76 11.06 -0.10
CA PRO A 58 17.56 9.90 0.26
C PRO A 58 16.75 8.60 0.27
N GLU A 59 15.49 8.65 0.70
CA GLU A 59 14.58 7.52 0.77
C GLU A 59 14.32 6.90 -0.61
N TYR A 60 14.16 7.73 -1.64
CA TYR A 60 14.04 7.25 -3.02
C TYR A 60 15.33 6.57 -3.49
N ALA A 61 16.48 7.18 -3.23
CA ALA A 61 17.77 6.64 -3.62
C ALA A 61 18.03 5.27 -2.95
N GLU A 62 17.75 5.16 -1.66
CA GLU A 62 17.89 3.91 -0.89
C GLU A 62 16.92 2.82 -1.39
N ALA A 63 15.65 3.15 -1.58
CA ALA A 63 14.66 2.21 -2.09
C ALA A 63 15.03 1.69 -3.49
N LYS A 64 15.54 2.56 -4.36
CA LYS A 64 16.03 2.20 -5.70
C LYS A 64 17.27 1.30 -5.63
N ALA A 65 18.22 1.61 -4.75
CA ALA A 65 19.40 0.78 -4.55
C ALA A 65 19.02 -0.64 -4.05
N LYS A 66 18.12 -0.73 -3.10
CA LYS A 66 17.59 -2.00 -2.56
C LYS A 66 16.84 -2.80 -3.63
N ALA A 67 16.04 -2.15 -4.46
CA ALA A 67 15.37 -2.82 -5.57
C ALA A 67 16.35 -3.41 -6.59
N ASN A 68 17.40 -2.66 -6.94
CA ASN A 68 18.46 -3.12 -7.82
C ASN A 68 19.25 -4.29 -7.21
N GLU A 69 19.52 -4.26 -5.91
CA GLU A 69 20.18 -5.37 -5.22
C GLU A 69 19.31 -6.65 -5.24
N ASN A 70 18.01 -6.51 -4.97
CA ASN A 70 17.07 -7.64 -5.04
C ASN A 70 16.98 -8.24 -6.44
N LEU A 71 17.03 -7.39 -7.48
CA LEU A 71 17.06 -7.86 -8.87
C LEU A 71 18.33 -8.65 -9.16
N LYS A 72 19.50 -8.14 -8.78
CA LYS A 72 20.78 -8.84 -8.91
C LYS A 72 20.80 -10.19 -8.18
N ARG A 73 20.25 -10.23 -6.96
CA ARG A 73 20.11 -11.48 -6.19
C ARG A 73 19.24 -12.49 -6.91
N TYR A 74 18.11 -12.03 -7.47
CA TYR A 74 17.22 -12.87 -8.25
C TYR A 74 17.91 -13.42 -9.51
N GLU A 75 18.62 -12.58 -10.27
CA GLU A 75 19.35 -12.99 -11.47
C GLU A 75 20.42 -14.03 -11.15
N SER A 76 21.15 -13.85 -10.05
CA SER A 76 22.13 -14.83 -9.59
C SER A 76 21.47 -16.14 -9.18
N ALA A 77 20.36 -16.07 -8.44
CA ALA A 77 19.61 -17.26 -8.00
C ALA A 77 19.01 -18.03 -9.19
N ILE A 78 18.48 -17.37 -10.21
CA ILE A 78 17.99 -18.01 -11.44
C ILE A 78 19.14 -18.71 -12.16
N LYS A 79 20.31 -18.10 -12.20
CA LYS A 79 21.50 -18.68 -12.87
C LYS A 79 22.01 -19.95 -12.14
N SER A 80 21.98 -19.97 -10.81
CA SER A 80 22.43 -21.15 -10.04
C SER A 80 21.37 -22.22 -9.90
N PHE A 81 20.08 -21.89 -10.05
CA PHE A 81 18.96 -22.79 -9.77
C PHE A 81 19.02 -24.16 -10.48
N PRO A 82 19.41 -24.28 -11.77
CA PRO A 82 19.56 -25.58 -12.43
C PRO A 82 20.62 -26.46 -11.75
N GLN A 83 21.72 -25.87 -11.29
CA GLN A 83 22.79 -26.58 -10.58
C GLN A 83 22.31 -27.02 -9.19
N ASP A 84 21.60 -26.17 -8.48
CA ASP A 84 21.01 -26.47 -7.18
C ASP A 84 20.00 -27.62 -7.30
N GLN A 85 19.18 -27.62 -8.34
CA GLN A 85 18.26 -28.75 -8.64
C GLN A 85 19.00 -30.03 -8.95
N ALA A 86 20.05 -29.99 -9.76
CA ALA A 86 20.85 -31.17 -10.09
C ALA A 86 21.50 -31.75 -8.83
N LYS A 87 22.10 -30.89 -7.99
CA LYS A 87 22.67 -31.28 -6.70
C LYS A 87 21.61 -31.91 -5.79
N TYR A 88 20.44 -31.30 -5.66
CA TYR A 88 19.34 -31.83 -4.86
C TYR A 88 18.97 -33.28 -5.28
N LYS A 89 18.87 -33.56 -6.60
CA LYS A 89 18.55 -34.88 -7.10
C LYS A 89 19.61 -35.92 -6.70
N VAL A 90 20.89 -35.56 -6.76
CA VAL A 90 22.00 -36.42 -6.34
C VAL A 90 21.95 -36.64 -4.82
N ASP A 91 21.80 -35.58 -4.05
CA ASP A 91 21.76 -35.66 -2.56
C ASP A 91 20.54 -36.48 -2.11
N LEU A 92 19.39 -36.34 -2.77
CA LEU A 92 18.17 -37.10 -2.48
C LEU A 92 18.35 -38.61 -2.78
N ALA A 93 19.01 -38.92 -3.90
CA ALA A 93 19.32 -40.31 -4.23
C ALA A 93 20.25 -40.94 -3.19
N ALA A 94 21.31 -40.24 -2.81
CA ALA A 94 22.23 -40.66 -1.76
C ALA A 94 21.53 -40.84 -0.39
N TYR A 95 20.66 -39.91 -0.01
CA TYR A 95 19.85 -40.03 1.19
C TYR A 95 18.97 -41.28 1.18
N LYS A 96 18.28 -41.56 0.06
CA LYS A 96 17.42 -42.74 -0.08
C LYS A 96 18.20 -44.02 0.05
N GLU A 97 19.42 -44.14 -0.50
CA GLU A 97 20.29 -45.31 -0.33
C GLU A 97 20.78 -45.46 1.11
N GLN A 98 21.20 -44.37 1.76
CA GLN A 98 21.60 -44.41 3.16
C GLN A 98 20.43 -44.84 4.07
N MET A 99 19.20 -44.41 3.77
CA MET A 99 18.01 -44.82 4.52
C MET A 99 17.69 -46.31 4.41
N LYS A 100 18.05 -46.98 3.29
CA LYS A 100 17.84 -48.41 3.12
C LYS A 100 18.81 -49.25 3.98
N THR A 101 20.06 -48.78 4.10
CA THR A 101 21.15 -49.56 4.72
C THR A 101 21.41 -49.17 6.19
N ALA A 102 20.93 -48.02 6.65
CA ALA A 102 21.16 -47.49 8.00
C ALA A 102 20.35 -48.26 9.06
N ASP A 103 20.96 -48.48 10.23
CA ASP A 103 20.25 -48.89 11.44
C ASP A 103 19.32 -47.82 11.99
N GLU A 104 18.50 -48.17 12.98
CA GLU A 104 17.51 -47.25 13.57
C GLU A 104 18.15 -45.98 14.18
N LYS A 105 19.32 -46.09 14.79
CA LYS A 105 20.05 -44.97 15.41
C LYS A 105 20.62 -44.01 14.37
N ALA A 106 21.13 -44.56 13.25
CA ALA A 106 21.64 -43.78 12.14
C ALA A 106 20.50 -43.08 11.36
N ARG A 107 19.35 -43.79 11.10
CA ARG A 107 18.18 -43.17 10.46
C ARG A 107 17.67 -41.94 11.17
N LYS A 108 17.65 -41.91 12.51
CA LYS A 108 17.23 -40.74 13.29
C LYS A 108 18.14 -39.52 13.10
N LYS A 109 19.36 -39.69 12.63
CA LYS A 109 20.32 -38.61 12.36
C LYS A 109 20.32 -38.12 10.92
N LEU A 110 19.83 -38.92 9.99
CA LEU A 110 19.74 -38.57 8.58
C LEU A 110 18.68 -37.47 8.41
N ARG A 111 18.99 -36.50 7.58
CA ARG A 111 18.06 -35.43 7.22
C ARG A 111 17.83 -35.46 5.73
N GLU A 112 16.56 -35.47 5.34
CA GLU A 112 16.18 -35.37 3.95
C GLU A 112 16.62 -34.02 3.38
N PRO A 113 17.30 -34.02 2.20
CA PRO A 113 17.63 -32.80 1.49
C PRO A 113 16.37 -32.00 1.15
N ARG A 114 16.46 -30.67 1.28
CA ARG A 114 15.34 -29.80 0.94
C ARG A 114 15.38 -29.45 -0.54
N GLU A 115 14.27 -29.59 -1.21
CA GLU A 115 14.12 -29.16 -2.59
C GLU A 115 14.35 -27.65 -2.71
N PRO A 116 15.22 -27.20 -3.66
CA PRO A 116 15.44 -25.79 -3.90
C PRO A 116 14.15 -25.13 -4.39
N ARG A 117 13.79 -24.01 -3.77
CA ARG A 117 12.62 -23.24 -4.19
C ARG A 117 12.92 -22.45 -5.44
N THR A 118 12.02 -22.47 -6.41
CA THR A 118 12.11 -21.61 -7.59
C THR A 118 12.26 -20.15 -7.18
N PRO A 119 13.30 -19.45 -7.63
CA PRO A 119 13.48 -18.04 -7.35
C PRO A 119 12.29 -17.22 -7.84
N ARG A 120 11.79 -16.31 -7.00
CA ARG A 120 10.68 -15.43 -7.36
C ARG A 120 11.21 -14.08 -7.85
N LYS A 121 10.76 -13.68 -9.03
CA LYS A 121 11.11 -12.36 -9.57
C LYS A 121 10.63 -11.27 -8.60
N PRO A 122 11.50 -10.33 -8.18
CA PRO A 122 11.07 -9.20 -7.37
C PRO A 122 10.09 -8.33 -8.16
N LYS A 123 9.23 -7.63 -7.44
CA LYS A 123 8.36 -6.62 -8.06
C LYS A 123 9.23 -5.51 -8.68
N PRO A 124 8.85 -4.97 -9.83
CA PRO A 124 9.53 -3.80 -10.40
C PRO A 124 9.59 -2.66 -9.39
N PHE A 125 10.69 -1.93 -9.39
CA PHE A 125 10.76 -0.67 -8.65
C PHE A 125 9.75 0.30 -9.27
N ASN A 126 8.82 0.76 -8.45
CA ASN A 126 7.76 1.67 -8.86
C ASN A 126 7.52 2.68 -7.73
N MET A 127 8.43 3.65 -7.62
CA MET A 127 8.30 4.80 -6.72
C MET A 127 8.38 6.12 -7.52
N ASP A 128 8.04 6.07 -8.80
CA ASP A 128 8.03 7.27 -9.66
C ASP A 128 6.73 8.07 -9.54
N GLU A 129 5.73 7.53 -8.85
CA GLU A 129 4.38 8.11 -8.71
C GLU A 129 4.12 8.64 -7.28
N ALA A 130 5.13 9.24 -6.67
CA ALA A 130 4.92 9.93 -5.39
C ALA A 130 3.79 10.96 -5.50
N GLY A 131 2.91 11.01 -4.49
CA GLY A 131 1.75 11.89 -4.49
C GLY A 131 0.60 11.46 -5.41
N LEU A 132 0.65 10.25 -6.00
CA LEU A 132 -0.43 9.79 -6.87
C LEU A 132 -1.79 9.80 -6.17
N ASN A 133 -1.86 9.28 -4.94
CA ASN A 133 -3.14 9.26 -4.21
C ASN A 133 -3.60 10.66 -3.77
N TYR A 134 -2.68 11.60 -3.55
CA TYR A 134 -3.03 13.00 -3.34
C TYR A 134 -3.72 13.59 -4.59
N ARG A 135 -3.14 13.38 -5.78
CA ARG A 135 -3.74 13.86 -7.05
C ARG A 135 -5.09 13.20 -7.32
N MET A 136 -5.17 11.88 -7.21
CA MET A 136 -6.43 11.13 -7.39
C MET A 136 -7.53 11.59 -6.40
N MET A 137 -7.16 11.90 -5.17
CA MET A 137 -8.09 12.44 -4.17
C MET A 137 -8.63 13.80 -4.63
N ASN A 138 -7.77 14.72 -5.03
CA ASN A 138 -8.18 16.04 -5.50
C ASN A 138 -9.01 15.95 -6.79
N GLU A 139 -8.60 15.14 -7.75
CA GLU A 139 -9.36 14.90 -8.98
C GLU A 139 -10.78 14.38 -8.69
N ALA A 140 -10.89 13.39 -7.79
CA ALA A 140 -12.19 12.84 -7.40
C ALA A 140 -13.07 13.88 -6.67
N ILE A 141 -12.49 14.72 -5.80
CA ILE A 141 -13.22 15.80 -5.13
C ILE A 141 -13.69 16.83 -6.17
N GLN A 142 -12.81 17.26 -7.07
CA GLN A 142 -13.16 18.25 -8.10
C GLN A 142 -14.21 17.70 -9.07
N ASP A 143 -14.11 16.43 -9.46
CA ASP A 143 -15.11 15.79 -10.32
C ASP A 143 -16.50 15.80 -9.67
N VAL A 144 -16.60 15.40 -8.40
CA VAL A 144 -17.87 15.42 -7.66
C VAL A 144 -18.42 16.83 -7.54
N LEU A 145 -17.58 17.82 -7.18
CA LEU A 145 -18.00 19.22 -6.99
C LEU A 145 -18.41 19.89 -8.31
N THR A 146 -17.74 19.56 -9.42
CA THR A 146 -18.09 20.08 -10.75
C THR A 146 -19.39 19.50 -11.26
N ASN A 147 -19.68 18.23 -10.94
CA ASN A 147 -20.85 17.50 -11.41
C ASN A 147 -21.89 17.28 -10.31
N LEU A 148 -22.03 18.23 -9.37
CA LEU A 148 -22.92 18.09 -8.21
C LEU A 148 -24.36 17.81 -8.60
N LYS A 149 -24.89 18.46 -9.61
CA LYS A 149 -26.28 18.25 -10.07
C LYS A 149 -26.51 16.85 -10.62
N ASP A 150 -25.52 16.29 -11.30
CA ASP A 150 -25.59 14.93 -11.85
C ASP A 150 -25.45 13.88 -10.73
N ASN A 151 -24.56 14.13 -9.78
CA ASN A 151 -24.33 13.26 -8.63
C ASN A 151 -25.43 13.37 -7.56
N HIS A 152 -26.09 14.53 -7.47
CA HIS A 152 -27.14 14.82 -6.50
C HIS A 152 -28.27 15.60 -7.18
N PRO A 153 -29.28 14.92 -7.77
CA PRO A 153 -30.37 15.56 -8.54
C PRO A 153 -31.15 16.61 -7.76
N GLU A 154 -31.20 16.52 -6.43
CA GLU A 154 -31.91 17.49 -5.57
C GLU A 154 -31.04 18.72 -5.23
N TYR A 155 -29.78 18.78 -5.70
CA TYR A 155 -28.89 19.93 -5.46
C TYR A 155 -29.46 21.20 -6.07
N ASP A 156 -29.58 22.23 -5.23
CA ASP A 156 -29.96 23.56 -5.65
C ASP A 156 -28.75 24.36 -6.11
N THR A 157 -28.67 24.61 -7.42
CA THR A 157 -27.53 25.31 -8.01
C THR A 157 -27.50 26.82 -7.66
N GLU A 158 -28.63 27.40 -7.29
CA GLU A 158 -28.67 28.80 -6.85
C GLU A 158 -28.21 28.99 -5.41
N ALA A 159 -28.50 28.01 -4.56
CA ALA A 159 -28.03 28.01 -3.17
C ALA A 159 -26.51 27.74 -3.07
N GLY A 160 -25.96 27.00 -4.03
CA GLY A 160 -24.55 26.67 -4.04
C GLY A 160 -24.19 25.62 -2.96
N TYR A 161 -22.91 25.54 -2.62
CA TYR A 161 -22.42 24.67 -1.56
C TYR A 161 -21.29 25.33 -0.76
N GLU A 162 -21.10 24.85 0.45
CA GLU A 162 -19.99 25.24 1.32
C GLU A 162 -19.16 23.99 1.65
N ILE A 163 -17.82 24.12 1.59
CA ILE A 163 -16.92 23.07 2.07
C ILE A 163 -16.76 23.22 3.58
N ALA A 164 -17.52 22.45 4.34
CA ALA A 164 -17.56 22.51 5.78
C ALA A 164 -16.30 21.94 6.46
N GLY A 165 -15.57 21.04 5.82
CA GLY A 165 -14.34 20.50 6.38
C GLY A 165 -13.75 19.32 5.61
N PHE A 166 -12.57 18.91 6.06
CA PHE A 166 -11.82 17.77 5.57
C PHE A 166 -11.45 16.85 6.74
N VAL A 167 -11.82 15.57 6.64
CA VAL A 167 -11.52 14.55 7.66
C VAL A 167 -10.40 13.64 7.17
N TRP A 168 -9.29 13.59 7.91
CA TRP A 168 -8.17 12.73 7.61
C TRP A 168 -8.08 11.56 8.58
N PHE A 169 -8.10 10.32 8.07
CA PHE A 169 -7.98 9.12 8.86
C PHE A 169 -6.94 8.17 8.24
N GLN A 170 -5.65 8.47 8.47
CA GLN A 170 -4.51 7.73 7.93
C GLN A 170 -3.31 7.86 8.88
N GLY A 171 -2.38 6.93 8.84
CA GLY A 171 -1.12 6.93 9.61
C GLY A 171 -0.51 5.54 9.76
N TYR A 172 -1.30 4.49 9.62
CA TYR A 172 -0.88 3.13 9.87
C TYR A 172 0.35 2.71 9.03
N ASN A 173 0.40 3.06 7.75
CA ASN A 173 1.48 2.62 6.88
C ASN A 173 2.79 3.38 7.09
N ASP A 174 2.74 4.61 7.57
CA ASP A 174 3.95 5.40 7.80
C ASP A 174 4.73 4.90 9.02
N GLN A 175 4.11 4.16 9.94
CA GLN A 175 4.79 3.62 11.13
C GLN A 175 5.85 2.56 10.83
N PHE A 176 5.76 1.86 9.69
CA PHE A 176 6.65 0.75 9.36
C PHE A 176 8.02 1.18 8.81
N SER A 177 8.15 2.44 8.37
CA SER A 177 9.44 3.02 8.00
C SER A 177 9.85 4.08 9.02
N PRO A 178 11.06 3.99 9.61
CA PRO A 178 11.57 5.02 10.51
C PRO A 178 11.55 6.41 9.90
N GLU A 179 11.91 6.53 8.63
CA GLU A 179 11.94 7.78 7.88
C GLU A 179 10.52 8.34 7.67
N PHE A 180 9.58 7.49 7.26
CA PHE A 180 8.18 7.90 7.05
C PHE A 180 7.55 8.38 8.35
N ARG A 181 7.81 7.64 9.44
CA ARG A 181 7.35 8.01 10.78
C ARG A 181 7.97 9.33 11.26
N GLY A 182 9.28 9.50 11.04
CA GLY A 182 9.99 10.74 11.40
C GLY A 182 9.48 11.97 10.66
N ASN A 183 9.14 11.80 9.37
CA ASN A 183 8.66 12.87 8.51
C ASN A 183 7.15 13.16 8.66
N TYR A 184 6.39 12.28 9.31
CA TYR A 184 4.93 12.33 9.32
C TYR A 184 4.36 13.68 9.77
N LYS A 185 4.89 14.25 10.86
CA LYS A 185 4.45 15.55 11.37
C LYS A 185 4.63 16.65 10.33
N ASN A 186 5.81 16.76 9.75
CA ASN A 186 6.12 17.82 8.78
C ASN A 186 5.31 17.64 7.49
N ASN A 187 5.19 16.41 7.03
CA ASN A 187 4.37 16.09 5.86
C ASN A 187 2.89 16.40 6.09
N MET A 188 2.37 16.13 7.29
CA MET A 188 1.00 16.45 7.65
C MET A 188 0.76 17.96 7.72
N MET A 189 1.70 18.72 8.27
CA MET A 189 1.59 20.20 8.28
C MET A 189 1.55 20.77 6.86
N THR A 190 2.36 20.24 5.95
CA THR A 190 2.34 20.64 4.54
C THR A 190 1.05 20.18 3.86
N PHE A 191 0.62 18.94 4.10
CA PHE A 191 -0.64 18.42 3.57
C PHE A 191 -1.84 19.28 3.95
N ILE A 192 -1.93 19.71 5.22
CA ILE A 192 -3.01 20.60 5.69
C ILE A 192 -2.97 21.95 4.97
N LYS A 193 -1.79 22.48 4.68
CA LYS A 193 -1.65 23.74 3.93
C LYS A 193 -2.06 23.59 2.47
N ASP A 194 -1.70 22.47 1.85
CA ASP A 194 -1.97 22.23 0.43
C ASP A 194 -3.45 21.87 0.16
N ILE A 195 -4.17 21.37 1.19
CA ILE A 195 -5.61 21.08 1.09
C ILE A 195 -6.47 22.33 1.30
N ARG A 196 -5.98 23.34 2.01
CA ARG A 196 -6.70 24.61 2.28
C ARG A 196 -6.57 25.61 1.15
#